data_6d091c6f6cdd9f20e2f2451c5acdcade
#
_entry.id   6d091c6f6cdd9f20e2f2451c5acdcade
#
_cell.length_a   1.000
_cell.length_b   1.000
_cell.length_c   1.000
_cell.angle_alpha   90.00
_cell.angle_beta   90.00
_cell.angle_gamma   90.00
#
_symmetry.space_group_name_H-M   'P 1'
#
loop_
_entity.id
_entity.type
_entity.pdbx_description
1 polymer ?
#
loop_
_entity_poly.entity_id
_entity_poly.type
_entity_poly.pdbx_seq_one_letter_code
_entity_poly.pdbx_strand_id
1 'polypeptide(L)'
;MKNQDVNAQSKRQQAQKLIDHLSMPVLGHFIDGESRASFDGAVFENMSPVDGGLLNKTARGSQADVKLASEAAAKAFDAWRDWPASRRRDLLHAIADGIDAQAESISLIETADTGQPLRFTSKTAARGAENFRYFADACSQAADGRSYPTPTHLNYTMRTPIGPIGAITPWNMPFMLGTWKIAPALAAGCTVVHKPAEWSPISATLLARIALEAGLPAGVLNVV
;
A
#
# COMPACT_ATOMS: atom_id res chain seq x y z
N MET A 1 -3.23 26.27 -26.89
CA MET A 1 -2.47 25.05 -27.19
C MET A 1 -1.06 25.09 -26.59
N LYS A 2 -0.15 25.99 -26.98
CA LYS A 2 1.27 26.00 -26.48
C LYS A 2 1.43 25.99 -24.95
N ASN A 3 0.60 26.71 -24.18
CA ASN A 3 0.70 26.72 -22.70
C ASN A 3 0.24 25.42 -22.02
N GLN A 4 -0.67 24.68 -22.64
CA GLN A 4 -1.13 23.39 -22.11
C GLN A 4 -0.07 22.30 -22.34
N ASP A 5 0.61 22.33 -23.49
CA ASP A 5 1.69 21.39 -23.79
C ASP A 5 2.89 21.59 -22.88
N VAL A 6 3.28 22.84 -22.58
CA VAL A 6 4.38 23.17 -21.66
C VAL A 6 4.06 22.68 -20.24
N ASN A 7 2.82 22.86 -19.77
CA ASN A 7 2.39 22.40 -18.45
C ASN A 7 2.40 20.86 -18.36
N ALA A 8 1.91 20.18 -19.38
CA ALA A 8 1.90 18.72 -19.45
C ALA A 8 3.33 18.15 -19.43
N GLN A 9 4.26 18.77 -20.18
CA GLN A 9 5.66 18.35 -20.19
C GLN A 9 6.34 18.57 -18.84
N SER A 10 6.06 19.69 -18.15
CA SER A 10 6.54 19.97 -16.80
C SER A 10 6.06 18.92 -15.79
N LYS A 11 4.78 18.53 -15.82
CA LYS A 11 4.21 17.51 -14.95
C LYS A 11 4.80 16.12 -15.19
N ARG A 12 5.08 15.76 -16.45
CA ARG A 12 5.78 14.51 -16.79
C ARG A 12 7.20 14.48 -16.20
N GLN A 13 7.93 15.58 -16.32
CA GLN A 13 9.28 15.68 -15.74
C GLN A 13 9.25 15.58 -14.20
N GLN A 14 8.25 16.16 -13.56
CA GLN A 14 8.04 16.02 -12.12
C GLN A 14 7.74 14.57 -11.73
N ALA A 15 6.84 13.91 -12.46
CA ALA A 15 6.53 12.50 -12.24
C ALA A 15 7.79 11.63 -12.38
N GLN A 16 8.57 11.82 -13.45
CA GLN A 16 9.80 11.05 -13.66
C GLN A 16 10.81 11.24 -12.53
N LYS A 17 11.03 12.46 -12.04
CA LYS A 17 11.90 12.72 -10.89
C LYS A 17 11.45 11.98 -9.61
N LEU A 18 10.14 11.92 -9.37
CA LEU A 18 9.59 11.19 -8.24
C LEU A 18 9.80 9.68 -8.40
N ILE A 19 9.56 9.16 -9.59
CA ILE A 19 9.78 7.75 -9.94
C ILE A 19 11.26 7.39 -9.81
N ASP A 20 12.15 8.20 -10.34
CA ASP A 20 13.60 8.00 -10.23
C ASP A 20 14.05 7.94 -8.77
N HIS A 21 13.55 8.86 -7.94
CA HIS A 21 13.86 8.86 -6.50
C HIS A 21 13.38 7.59 -5.78
N LEU A 22 12.21 7.07 -6.14
CA LEU A 22 11.68 5.82 -5.57
C LEU A 22 12.41 4.58 -6.07
N SER A 23 12.95 4.61 -7.30
CA SER A 23 13.40 3.45 -8.07
C SER A 23 14.93 3.38 -8.23
N MET A 24 15.73 4.05 -7.42
CA MET A 24 17.18 4.11 -7.61
C MET A 24 17.94 2.89 -7.08
N PRO A 25 18.64 2.09 -7.92
CA PRO A 25 18.62 2.10 -9.39
C PRO A 25 17.47 1.28 -9.98
N VAL A 26 16.76 0.53 -9.14
CA VAL A 26 15.63 -0.35 -9.47
C VAL A 26 14.58 -0.20 -8.38
N LEU A 27 13.30 -0.17 -8.75
CA LEU A 27 12.21 -0.27 -7.77
C LEU A 27 12.24 -1.67 -7.17
N GLY A 28 12.75 -1.78 -5.95
CA GLY A 28 12.85 -3.05 -5.22
C GLY A 28 11.52 -3.48 -4.62
N HIS A 29 11.47 -4.75 -4.18
CA HIS A 29 10.47 -5.19 -3.22
C HIS A 29 10.60 -4.37 -1.94
N PHE A 30 9.49 -4.17 -1.22
CA PHE A 30 9.52 -3.53 0.08
C PHE A 30 9.18 -4.58 1.14
N ILE A 31 10.20 -5.12 1.81
CA ILE A 31 10.07 -6.25 2.74
C ILE A 31 10.77 -5.90 4.06
N ASP A 32 10.06 -6.12 5.17
CA ASP A 32 10.56 -5.85 6.53
C ASP A 32 11.04 -4.39 6.72
N GLY A 33 10.32 -3.44 6.08
CA GLY A 33 10.63 -2.00 6.15
C GLY A 33 11.77 -1.54 5.24
N GLU A 34 12.33 -2.41 4.41
CA GLU A 34 13.47 -2.12 3.55
C GLU A 34 13.18 -2.37 2.07
N SER A 35 13.83 -1.59 1.20
CA SER A 35 13.84 -1.86 -0.23
C SER A 35 14.86 -2.96 -0.53
N ARG A 36 14.44 -4.02 -1.25
CA ARG A 36 15.27 -5.19 -1.57
C ARG A 36 15.21 -5.53 -3.04
N ALA A 37 16.35 -5.90 -3.60
CA ALA A 37 16.40 -6.51 -4.94
C ALA A 37 15.67 -7.86 -4.93
N SER A 38 15.25 -8.32 -6.12
CA SER A 38 14.77 -9.67 -6.31
C SER A 38 15.84 -10.71 -5.89
N PHE A 39 15.42 -11.82 -5.33
CA PHE A 39 16.31 -12.89 -4.84
C PHE A 39 17.28 -13.42 -5.91
N ASP A 40 16.81 -13.49 -7.14
CA ASP A 40 17.61 -13.93 -8.31
C ASP A 40 18.18 -12.76 -9.12
N GLY A 41 17.99 -11.51 -8.67
CA GLY A 41 18.41 -10.30 -9.37
C GLY A 41 17.56 -9.98 -10.62
N ALA A 42 16.48 -10.71 -10.88
CA ALA A 42 15.64 -10.48 -12.04
C ALA A 42 14.87 -9.16 -11.93
N VAL A 43 14.76 -8.47 -13.07
CA VAL A 43 14.02 -7.22 -13.21
C VAL A 43 13.13 -7.27 -14.45
N PHE A 44 12.12 -6.42 -14.48
CA PHE A 44 11.34 -6.13 -15.68
C PHE A 44 11.27 -4.62 -15.92
N GLU A 45 11.01 -4.24 -17.15
CA GLU A 45 10.83 -2.85 -17.57
C GLU A 45 9.37 -2.45 -17.37
N ASN A 46 9.15 -1.38 -16.61
CA ASN A 46 7.85 -0.75 -16.47
C ASN A 46 7.74 0.38 -17.47
N MET A 47 6.83 0.25 -18.42
CA MET A 47 6.69 1.14 -19.57
C MET A 47 5.52 2.09 -19.40
N SER A 48 5.71 3.34 -19.75
CA SER A 48 4.64 4.35 -19.77
C SER A 48 3.57 3.96 -20.81
N PRO A 49 2.30 3.83 -20.44
CA PRO A 49 1.22 3.59 -21.38
C PRO A 49 0.88 4.83 -22.22
N VAL A 50 1.47 6.00 -21.91
CA VAL A 50 1.19 7.27 -22.59
C VAL A 50 2.01 7.40 -23.89
N ASP A 51 3.28 6.99 -23.85
CA ASP A 51 4.23 7.19 -24.95
C ASP A 51 5.14 5.97 -25.21
N GLY A 52 4.97 4.89 -24.45
CA GLY A 52 5.80 3.69 -24.56
C GLY A 52 7.25 3.88 -24.09
N GLY A 53 7.55 4.98 -23.39
CA GLY A 53 8.86 5.21 -22.79
C GLY A 53 9.08 4.40 -21.53
N LEU A 54 10.34 4.12 -21.19
CA LEU A 54 10.70 3.46 -19.94
C LEU A 54 10.45 4.40 -18.76
N LEU A 55 9.61 4.00 -17.81
CA LEU A 55 9.42 4.70 -16.53
C LEU A 55 10.50 4.32 -15.53
N ASN A 56 10.66 3.03 -15.30
CA ASN A 56 11.67 2.49 -14.38
C ASN A 56 11.90 1.00 -14.64
N LYS A 57 12.94 0.45 -13.99
CA LYS A 57 13.10 -0.99 -13.83
C LYS A 57 12.56 -1.40 -12.47
N THR A 58 11.85 -2.52 -12.41
CA THR A 58 11.22 -3.05 -11.21
C THR A 58 11.72 -4.46 -10.92
N ALA A 59 11.97 -4.78 -9.67
CA ALA A 59 12.33 -6.12 -9.23
C ALA A 59 11.21 -7.12 -9.59
N ARG A 60 11.59 -8.22 -10.22
CA ARG A 60 10.65 -9.29 -10.56
C ARG A 60 10.56 -10.28 -9.39
N GLY A 61 9.39 -10.35 -8.75
CA GLY A 61 9.15 -11.25 -7.64
C GLY A 61 9.20 -12.71 -8.07
N SER A 62 9.94 -13.48 -7.29
CA SER A 62 10.02 -14.95 -7.37
C SER A 62 9.30 -15.60 -6.18
N GLN A 63 9.20 -16.92 -6.19
CA GLN A 63 8.69 -17.67 -5.04
C GLN A 63 9.52 -17.40 -3.76
N ALA A 64 10.81 -17.19 -3.90
CA ALA A 64 11.70 -16.88 -2.78
C ALA A 64 11.38 -15.51 -2.16
N ASP A 65 11.10 -14.50 -3.00
CA ASP A 65 10.72 -13.15 -2.54
C ASP A 65 9.38 -13.16 -1.81
N VAL A 66 8.39 -13.86 -2.34
CA VAL A 66 7.08 -14.04 -1.68
C VAL A 66 7.25 -14.78 -0.35
N LYS A 67 8.12 -15.77 -0.28
CA LYS A 67 8.42 -16.48 0.97
C LYS A 67 9.03 -15.53 2.00
N LEU A 68 10.04 -14.74 1.62
CA LEU A 68 10.66 -13.74 2.50
C LEU A 68 9.63 -12.73 3.03
N ALA A 69 8.77 -12.20 2.17
CA ALA A 69 7.71 -11.27 2.57
C ALA A 69 6.70 -11.93 3.52
N SER A 70 6.34 -13.19 3.26
CA SER A 70 5.42 -13.94 4.12
C SER A 70 6.03 -14.23 5.49
N GLU A 71 7.32 -14.56 5.54
CA GLU A 71 8.06 -14.77 6.79
C GLU A 71 8.17 -13.46 7.59
N ALA A 72 8.45 -12.32 6.93
CA ALA A 72 8.46 -11.01 7.57
C ALA A 72 7.07 -10.66 8.14
N ALA A 73 6.00 -10.89 7.37
CA ALA A 73 4.64 -10.67 7.81
C ALA A 73 4.26 -11.56 9.00
N ALA A 74 4.64 -12.83 8.98
CA ALA A 74 4.39 -13.76 10.07
C ALA A 74 5.16 -13.36 11.36
N LYS A 75 6.41 -12.95 11.22
CA LYS A 75 7.25 -12.48 12.34
C LYS A 75 6.67 -11.23 13.01
N ALA A 76 6.13 -10.31 12.23
CA ALA A 76 5.53 -9.07 12.75
C ALA A 76 4.12 -9.27 13.33
N PHE A 77 3.44 -10.37 12.99
CA PHE A 77 2.01 -10.55 13.25
C PHE A 77 1.65 -10.50 14.73
N ASP A 78 2.31 -11.28 15.59
CA ASP A 78 1.93 -11.37 17.00
C ASP A 78 2.02 -10.02 17.71
N ALA A 79 3.11 -9.29 17.50
CA ALA A 79 3.28 -7.96 18.07
C ALA A 79 2.23 -6.97 17.54
N TRP A 80 1.93 -7.01 16.24
CA TRP A 80 0.93 -6.13 15.62
C TRP A 80 -0.49 -6.46 16.09
N ARG A 81 -0.86 -7.75 16.11
CA ARG A 81 -2.16 -8.24 16.60
C ARG A 81 -2.46 -7.72 18.01
N ASP A 82 -1.45 -7.75 18.87
CA ASP A 82 -1.60 -7.43 20.29
C ASP A 82 -1.63 -5.91 20.58
N TRP A 83 -1.45 -5.06 19.54
CA TRP A 83 -1.63 -3.62 19.72
C TRP A 83 -3.10 -3.30 20.08
N PRO A 84 -3.33 -2.41 21.05
CA PRO A 84 -4.68 -1.90 21.33
C PRO A 84 -5.33 -1.32 20.08
N ALA A 85 -6.64 -1.51 19.91
CA ALA A 85 -7.37 -0.96 18.78
C ALA A 85 -7.21 0.57 18.65
N SER A 86 -7.16 1.30 19.78
CA SER A 86 -6.89 2.73 19.81
C SER A 86 -5.55 3.11 19.19
N ARG A 87 -4.49 2.34 19.48
CA ARG A 87 -3.16 2.59 18.91
C ARG A 87 -3.13 2.32 17.39
N ARG A 88 -3.78 1.24 16.95
CA ARG A 88 -3.92 0.98 15.51
C ARG A 88 -4.72 2.08 14.82
N ARG A 89 -5.83 2.53 15.42
CA ARG A 89 -6.62 3.66 14.93
C ARG A 89 -5.76 4.90 14.71
N ASP A 90 -5.01 5.30 15.74
CA ASP A 90 -4.21 6.52 15.69
C ASP A 90 -3.12 6.43 14.61
N LEU A 91 -2.51 5.26 14.44
CA LEU A 91 -1.55 5.02 13.36
C LEU A 91 -2.21 5.06 11.96
N LEU A 92 -3.39 4.49 11.79
CA LEU A 92 -4.09 4.52 10.50
C LEU A 92 -4.50 5.95 10.12
N HIS A 93 -4.87 6.80 11.08
CA HIS A 93 -5.05 8.23 10.85
C HIS A 93 -3.75 8.91 10.43
N ALA A 94 -2.62 8.61 11.08
CA ALA A 94 -1.33 9.15 10.69
C ALA A 94 -0.92 8.73 9.27
N ILE A 95 -1.21 7.49 8.86
CA ILE A 95 -1.01 7.04 7.48
C ILE A 95 -1.89 7.85 6.52
N ALA A 96 -3.16 8.10 6.86
CA ALA A 96 -4.05 8.93 6.05
C ALA A 96 -3.52 10.35 5.89
N ASP A 97 -3.00 10.95 6.94
CA ASP A 97 -2.39 12.28 6.89
C ASP A 97 -1.11 12.28 6.02
N GLY A 98 -0.30 11.22 6.09
CA GLY A 98 0.85 11.02 5.20
C GLY A 98 0.46 10.88 3.72
N ILE A 99 -0.66 10.20 3.44
CA ILE A 99 -1.21 10.11 2.08
C ILE A 99 -1.65 11.49 1.57
N ASP A 100 -2.36 12.27 2.38
CA ASP A 100 -2.79 13.62 1.99
C ASP A 100 -1.59 14.56 1.77
N ALA A 101 -0.56 14.46 2.61
CA ALA A 101 0.67 15.25 2.46
C ALA A 101 1.41 14.92 1.13
N GLN A 102 1.24 13.73 0.59
CA GLN A 102 1.86 13.30 -0.67
C GLN A 102 0.88 13.22 -1.85
N ALA A 103 -0.29 13.89 -1.75
CA ALA A 103 -1.35 13.78 -2.74
C ALA A 103 -0.92 14.13 -4.17
N GLU A 104 -0.09 15.17 -4.36
CA GLU A 104 0.43 15.54 -5.68
C GLU A 104 1.37 14.46 -6.23
N SER A 105 2.28 13.94 -5.41
CA SER A 105 3.21 12.88 -5.79
C SER A 105 2.48 11.62 -6.22
N ILE A 106 1.49 11.18 -5.43
CA ILE A 106 0.64 10.03 -5.75
C ILE A 106 -0.07 10.25 -7.09
N SER A 107 -0.66 11.41 -7.30
CA SER A 107 -1.39 11.74 -8.52
C SER A 107 -0.52 11.71 -9.76
N LEU A 108 0.69 12.25 -9.68
CA LEU A 108 1.65 12.29 -10.77
C LEU A 108 2.16 10.89 -11.12
N ILE A 109 2.50 10.09 -10.12
CA ILE A 109 2.94 8.70 -10.28
C ILE A 109 1.81 7.86 -10.89
N GLU A 110 0.59 7.93 -10.35
CA GLU A 110 -0.56 7.20 -10.90
C GLU A 110 -0.84 7.58 -12.37
N THR A 111 -0.73 8.87 -12.71
CA THR A 111 -0.90 9.31 -14.10
C THR A 111 0.17 8.71 -15.02
N ALA A 112 1.43 8.71 -14.60
CA ALA A 112 2.54 8.18 -15.40
C ALA A 112 2.44 6.66 -15.55
N ASP A 113 2.12 5.97 -14.47
CA ASP A 113 2.16 4.51 -14.36
C ASP A 113 0.91 3.83 -14.98
N THR A 114 -0.26 4.49 -14.93
CA THR A 114 -1.52 3.94 -15.43
C THR A 114 -2.02 4.56 -16.72
N GLY A 115 -1.49 5.72 -17.14
CA GLY A 115 -1.98 6.50 -18.27
C GLY A 115 -3.29 7.25 -18.00
N GLN A 116 -3.83 7.20 -16.79
CA GLN A 116 -5.06 7.93 -16.48
C GLN A 116 -4.81 9.44 -16.44
N PRO A 117 -5.77 10.24 -16.97
CA PRO A 117 -5.66 11.70 -16.91
C PRO A 117 -5.56 12.23 -15.48
N LEU A 118 -4.68 13.21 -15.25
CA LEU A 118 -4.43 13.83 -13.95
C LEU A 118 -5.71 14.32 -13.24
N ARG A 119 -6.74 14.74 -13.98
CA ARG A 119 -8.04 15.13 -13.41
C ARG A 119 -8.76 14.00 -12.65
N PHE A 120 -8.42 12.74 -12.95
CA PHE A 120 -8.94 11.58 -12.22
C PHE A 120 -7.99 11.17 -11.09
N THR A 121 -6.69 11.07 -11.39
CA THR A 121 -5.69 10.64 -10.41
C THR A 121 -5.50 11.65 -9.27
N SER A 122 -5.78 12.95 -9.49
CA SER A 122 -5.77 13.97 -8.44
C SER A 122 -6.76 13.70 -7.28
N LYS A 123 -7.72 12.79 -7.48
CA LYS A 123 -8.68 12.39 -6.45
C LYS A 123 -8.29 11.09 -5.74
N THR A 124 -7.29 10.38 -6.25
CA THR A 124 -6.94 9.04 -5.79
C THR A 124 -6.37 9.06 -4.37
N ALA A 125 -5.50 10.01 -4.07
CA ALA A 125 -4.90 10.16 -2.75
C ALA A 125 -5.96 10.43 -1.67
N ALA A 126 -6.83 11.43 -1.89
CA ALA A 126 -7.91 11.77 -0.96
C ALA A 126 -8.82 10.55 -0.69
N ARG A 127 -9.18 9.81 -1.75
CA ARG A 127 -9.97 8.57 -1.59
C ARG A 127 -9.22 7.49 -0.81
N GLY A 128 -7.92 7.36 -1.01
CA GLY A 128 -7.06 6.46 -0.25
C GLY A 128 -6.98 6.85 1.22
N ALA A 129 -6.80 8.13 1.52
CA ALA A 129 -6.80 8.65 2.88
C ALA A 129 -8.16 8.46 3.58
N GLU A 130 -9.27 8.71 2.88
CA GLU A 130 -10.63 8.43 3.38
C GLU A 130 -10.81 6.95 3.76
N ASN A 131 -10.29 6.02 2.96
CA ASN A 131 -10.34 4.59 3.29
C ASN A 131 -9.60 4.28 4.60
N PHE A 132 -8.40 4.83 4.77
CA PHE A 132 -7.64 4.65 6.01
C PHE A 132 -8.37 5.24 7.21
N ARG A 133 -8.95 6.44 7.10
CA ARG A 133 -9.73 7.08 8.17
C ARG A 133 -10.96 6.28 8.52
N TYR A 134 -11.72 5.81 7.53
CA TYR A 134 -12.89 4.98 7.75
C TYR A 134 -12.57 3.72 8.55
N PHE A 135 -11.52 2.98 8.14
CA PHE A 135 -11.13 1.77 8.84
C PHE A 135 -10.40 2.05 10.17
N ALA A 136 -9.76 3.20 10.32
CA ALA A 136 -9.25 3.67 11.61
C ALA A 136 -10.41 3.79 12.62
N ASP A 137 -11.47 4.47 12.25
CA ASP A 137 -12.64 4.65 13.12
C ASP A 137 -13.38 3.35 13.39
N ALA A 138 -13.31 2.37 12.48
CA ALA A 138 -13.87 1.04 12.65
C ALA A 138 -12.99 0.09 13.49
N CYS A 139 -11.76 0.46 13.85
CA CYS A 139 -10.83 -0.45 14.58
C CYS A 139 -11.42 -1.04 15.85
N SER A 140 -12.14 -0.25 16.66
CA SER A 140 -12.74 -0.72 17.91
C SER A 140 -13.88 -1.70 17.67
N GLN A 141 -14.55 -1.61 16.54
CA GLN A 141 -15.69 -2.47 16.17
C GLN A 141 -15.23 -3.80 15.54
N ALA A 142 -13.98 -3.89 15.11
CA ALA A 142 -13.44 -5.10 14.49
C ALA A 142 -13.46 -6.33 15.42
N ALA A 143 -13.36 -6.09 16.73
CA ALA A 143 -13.40 -7.14 17.76
C ALA A 143 -14.82 -7.43 18.30
N ASP A 144 -15.84 -6.72 17.83
CA ASP A 144 -17.22 -6.88 18.33
C ASP A 144 -17.73 -8.31 18.11
N GLY A 145 -18.17 -8.92 19.19
CA GLY A 145 -18.80 -10.24 19.22
C GLY A 145 -20.25 -10.16 19.69
N ARG A 146 -20.90 -11.31 19.68
CA ARG A 146 -22.25 -11.46 20.25
C ARG A 146 -22.16 -12.28 21.53
N SER A 147 -23.01 -11.92 22.50
CA SER A 147 -23.17 -12.68 23.74
C SER A 147 -24.58 -13.28 23.81
N TYR A 148 -24.64 -14.54 24.20
CA TYR A 148 -25.91 -15.30 24.37
C TYR A 148 -25.88 -15.97 25.74
N PRO A 149 -26.32 -15.29 26.81
CA PRO A 149 -26.39 -15.88 28.12
C PRO A 149 -27.52 -16.93 28.18
N THR A 150 -27.25 -18.03 28.85
CA THR A 150 -28.24 -19.04 29.22
C THR A 150 -28.28 -19.18 30.77
N PRO A 151 -29.22 -19.88 31.35
CA PRO A 151 -29.27 -20.05 32.81
C PRO A 151 -28.00 -20.70 33.41
N THR A 152 -27.26 -21.47 32.62
CA THR A 152 -26.11 -22.26 33.10
C THR A 152 -24.79 -21.92 32.41
N HIS A 153 -24.81 -21.18 31.28
CA HIS A 153 -23.63 -20.90 30.46
C HIS A 153 -23.68 -19.49 29.87
N LEU A 154 -22.50 -18.92 29.71
CA LEU A 154 -22.28 -17.71 28.89
C LEU A 154 -21.65 -18.11 27.56
N ASN A 155 -22.41 -17.99 26.48
CA ASN A 155 -21.92 -18.17 25.12
C ASN A 155 -21.57 -16.81 24.52
N TYR A 156 -20.41 -16.68 23.97
CA TYR A 156 -20.01 -15.46 23.25
C TYR A 156 -19.14 -15.78 22.06
N THR A 157 -19.16 -14.90 21.08
CA THR A 157 -18.27 -14.97 19.92
C THR A 157 -17.17 -13.93 20.05
N MET A 158 -15.96 -14.28 19.64
CA MET A 158 -14.84 -13.35 19.53
C MET A 158 -14.34 -13.33 18.09
N ARG A 159 -13.97 -12.15 17.61
CA ARG A 159 -13.26 -12.00 16.34
C ARG A 159 -11.80 -11.78 16.63
N THR A 160 -10.94 -12.56 16.02
CA THR A 160 -9.49 -12.44 16.13
C THR A 160 -8.88 -12.22 14.75
N PRO A 161 -7.76 -11.47 14.64
CA PRO A 161 -7.03 -11.38 13.38
C PRO A 161 -6.64 -12.77 12.87
N ILE A 162 -6.83 -13.01 11.58
CA ILE A 162 -6.60 -14.32 10.96
C ILE A 162 -5.11 -14.65 10.76
N GLY A 163 -4.25 -13.62 10.72
CA GLY A 163 -2.82 -13.77 10.44
C GLY A 163 -2.34 -12.86 9.31
N PRO A 164 -1.20 -13.21 8.71
CA PRO A 164 -0.73 -12.60 7.48
C PRO A 164 -1.72 -12.84 6.33
N ILE A 165 -2.03 -11.81 5.55
CA ILE A 165 -2.90 -11.92 4.37
C ILE A 165 -2.16 -11.52 3.10
N GLY A 166 -2.49 -12.18 1.99
CA GLY A 166 -2.08 -11.77 0.65
C GLY A 166 -3.10 -10.81 0.03
N ALA A 167 -2.66 -9.64 -0.42
CA ALA A 167 -3.49 -8.68 -1.14
C ALA A 167 -3.01 -8.56 -2.59
N ILE A 168 -3.79 -9.05 -3.54
CA ILE A 168 -3.51 -8.92 -4.98
C ILE A 168 -4.43 -7.84 -5.54
N THR A 169 -3.85 -6.83 -6.20
CA THR A 169 -4.60 -5.69 -6.72
C THR A 169 -4.37 -5.50 -8.21
N PRO A 170 -5.40 -5.03 -8.95
CA PRO A 170 -5.31 -4.80 -10.38
C PRO A 170 -4.60 -3.48 -10.72
N TRP A 171 -4.34 -3.31 -12.02
CA TRP A 171 -3.57 -2.19 -12.58
C TRP A 171 -4.36 -0.89 -12.79
N ASN A 172 -5.68 -0.94 -12.83
CA ASN A 172 -6.50 0.17 -13.31
C ASN A 172 -6.71 1.32 -12.31
N MET A 173 -6.55 1.06 -11.01
CA MET A 173 -6.58 2.06 -9.92
C MET A 173 -5.69 1.56 -8.77
N PRO A 174 -4.38 1.38 -8.99
CA PRO A 174 -3.52 0.59 -8.12
C PRO A 174 -3.45 1.13 -6.70
N PHE A 175 -3.28 2.45 -6.52
CA PHE A 175 -3.23 3.07 -5.19
C PHE A 175 -4.55 2.88 -4.43
N MET A 176 -5.66 3.29 -5.03
CA MET A 176 -6.97 3.23 -4.37
C MET A 176 -7.36 1.79 -4.02
N LEU A 177 -7.22 0.84 -4.95
CA LEU A 177 -7.56 -0.55 -4.71
C LEU A 177 -6.60 -1.23 -3.73
N GLY A 178 -5.35 -0.79 -3.67
CA GLY A 178 -4.40 -1.14 -2.62
C GLY A 178 -4.92 -0.71 -1.24
N THR A 179 -5.33 0.55 -1.08
CA THR A 179 -5.87 1.04 0.20
C THR A 179 -7.14 0.29 0.64
N TRP A 180 -7.99 -0.15 -0.31
CA TRP A 180 -9.20 -0.93 0.02
C TRP A 180 -8.92 -2.31 0.61
N LYS A 181 -7.74 -2.86 0.39
CA LYS A 181 -7.32 -4.16 0.94
C LYS A 181 -6.45 -3.99 2.18
N ILE A 182 -5.54 -3.03 2.13
CA ILE A 182 -4.55 -2.81 3.18
C ILE A 182 -5.18 -2.20 4.43
N ALA A 183 -5.95 -1.13 4.28
CA ALA A 183 -6.53 -0.43 5.43
C ALA A 183 -7.41 -1.33 6.32
N PRO A 184 -8.39 -2.10 5.79
CA PRO A 184 -9.20 -3.01 6.63
C PRO A 184 -8.37 -4.14 7.25
N ALA A 185 -7.36 -4.67 6.53
CA ALA A 185 -6.50 -5.71 7.07
C ALA A 185 -5.70 -5.22 8.27
N LEU A 186 -5.07 -4.05 8.15
CA LEU A 186 -4.32 -3.42 9.24
C LEU A 186 -5.24 -3.07 10.42
N ALA A 187 -6.42 -2.50 10.16
CA ALA A 187 -7.43 -2.19 11.18
C ALA A 187 -7.82 -3.43 11.98
N ALA A 188 -8.02 -4.56 11.29
CA ALA A 188 -8.35 -5.83 11.92
C ALA A 188 -7.19 -6.48 12.69
N GLY A 189 -5.96 -5.95 12.59
CA GLY A 189 -4.78 -6.50 13.25
C GLY A 189 -4.05 -7.58 12.44
N CYS A 190 -4.35 -7.71 11.15
CA CYS A 190 -3.63 -8.59 10.22
C CYS A 190 -2.37 -7.89 9.67
N THR A 191 -1.36 -8.67 9.31
CA THR A 191 -0.22 -8.21 8.51
C THR A 191 -0.47 -8.49 7.03
N VAL A 192 0.23 -7.81 6.13
CA VAL A 192 -0.08 -7.80 4.70
C VAL A 192 1.15 -8.06 3.85
N VAL A 193 1.01 -8.96 2.88
CA VAL A 193 1.88 -9.08 1.71
C VAL A 193 1.08 -8.60 0.50
N HIS A 194 1.44 -7.44 -0.03
CA HIS A 194 0.76 -6.83 -1.17
C HIS A 194 1.49 -7.15 -2.48
N LYS A 195 0.79 -7.75 -3.41
CA LYS A 195 1.25 -7.95 -4.79
C LYS A 195 0.47 -6.99 -5.69
N PRO A 196 1.03 -5.83 -6.09
CA PRO A 196 0.44 -4.98 -7.12
C PRO A 196 0.50 -5.65 -8.49
N ALA A 197 -0.26 -5.12 -9.45
CA ALA A 197 -0.11 -5.53 -10.83
C ALA A 197 1.26 -5.07 -11.38
N GLU A 198 1.87 -5.90 -12.20
CA GLU A 198 3.15 -5.61 -12.87
C GLU A 198 3.10 -4.39 -13.80
N TRP A 199 1.91 -4.01 -14.24
CA TRP A 199 1.64 -2.89 -15.15
C TRP A 199 1.55 -1.53 -14.44
N SER A 200 1.53 -1.51 -13.11
CA SER A 200 1.46 -0.27 -12.32
C SER A 200 1.91 -0.51 -10.87
N PRO A 201 3.19 -0.82 -10.65
CA PRO A 201 3.68 -1.24 -9.34
C PRO A 201 4.10 -0.09 -8.43
N ILE A 202 4.30 1.12 -8.97
CA ILE A 202 5.09 2.16 -8.28
C ILE A 202 4.37 2.69 -7.05
N SER A 203 3.08 2.99 -7.15
CA SER A 203 2.31 3.60 -6.06
C SER A 203 2.13 2.68 -4.85
N ALA A 204 2.23 1.36 -5.02
CA ALA A 204 2.20 0.39 -3.93
C ALA A 204 3.41 0.54 -2.99
N THR A 205 4.60 0.72 -3.56
CA THR A 205 5.84 0.95 -2.79
C THR A 205 5.79 2.31 -2.09
N LEU A 206 5.23 3.34 -2.74
CA LEU A 206 5.05 4.65 -2.11
C LEU A 206 4.12 4.55 -0.89
N LEU A 207 3.00 3.84 -0.99
CA LEU A 207 2.09 3.61 0.14
C LEU A 207 2.79 2.91 1.31
N ALA A 208 3.61 1.89 1.03
CA ALA A 208 4.35 1.18 2.07
C ALA A 208 5.37 2.08 2.77
N ARG A 209 6.05 2.97 2.03
CA ARG A 209 6.96 3.98 2.62
C ARG A 209 6.21 5.00 3.48
N ILE A 210 5.08 5.54 3.00
CA ILE A 210 4.21 6.43 3.78
C ILE A 210 3.79 5.76 5.10
N ALA A 211 3.38 4.49 5.03
CA ALA A 211 2.98 3.75 6.21
C ALA A 211 4.13 3.55 7.21
N LEU A 212 5.33 3.22 6.73
CA LEU A 212 6.52 3.10 7.57
C LEU A 212 6.89 4.44 8.23
N GLU A 213 6.90 5.54 7.46
CA GLU A 213 7.16 6.90 7.95
C GLU A 213 6.15 7.35 9.00
N ALA A 214 4.89 6.94 8.88
CA ALA A 214 3.85 7.17 9.87
C ALA A 214 4.04 6.33 11.15
N GLY A 215 4.96 5.37 11.17
CA GLY A 215 5.29 4.54 12.34
C GLY A 215 4.71 3.12 12.30
N LEU A 216 4.28 2.64 11.12
CA LEU A 216 3.90 1.23 10.96
C LEU A 216 5.13 0.34 11.19
N PRO A 217 5.06 -0.66 12.09
CA PRO A 217 6.20 -1.53 12.33
C PRO A 217 6.67 -2.27 11.07
N ALA A 218 7.99 -2.45 10.93
CA ALA A 218 8.57 -3.23 9.86
C ALA A 218 7.93 -4.64 9.79
N GLY A 219 7.75 -5.15 8.59
CA GLY A 219 7.12 -6.45 8.35
C GLY A 219 5.59 -6.47 8.39
N VAL A 220 4.92 -5.46 8.94
CA VAL A 220 3.44 -5.41 8.98
C VAL A 220 2.83 -5.19 7.60
N LEU A 221 3.48 -4.40 6.74
CA LEU A 221 3.13 -4.23 5.33
C LEU A 221 4.36 -4.51 4.46
N ASN A 222 4.22 -5.46 3.55
CA ASN A 222 5.26 -5.84 2.59
C ASN A 222 4.71 -5.73 1.17
N VAL A 223 5.56 -5.42 0.19
CA VAL A 223 5.21 -5.33 -1.25
C VAL A 223 6.17 -6.18 -2.06
N VAL A 224 5.64 -7.07 -2.91
CA VAL A 224 6.42 -7.98 -3.77
C VAL A 224 5.88 -8.01 -5.19
#